data_1811491256035e9be14408174085be3f
#
_entry.id   1811491256035e9be14408174085be3f
#
_cell.length_a   1.000
_cell.length_b   1.000
_cell.length_c   1.000
_cell.angle_alpha   90.00
_cell.angle_beta   90.00
_cell.angle_gamma   90.00
#
_symmetry.space_group_name_H-M   'P 1'
#
loop_
_entity.id
_entity.type
_entity.pdbx_description
1 polymer ?
#
loop_
_entity_poly.entity_id
_entity_poly.type
_entity_poly.pdbx_seq_one_letter_code
_entity_poly.pdbx_strand_id
1 'polypeptide(L)'
;AEKTGRQISLVGRSMHRIYKAAKQCGYLKNIIEPIDSREAKNFSREKIVYLCTGSQGEPMGAMMRISNSIHPDVFIEKGDAVIFSSKIIPGNEKKLYKLHNNLVKDGIEVISEDSEFVHVSGHPNREDLKDMYDWVKPKCVIPVHGEHRHMIEHINFAKEMQVPFPIQVENGDIVKLSPGTNPEVYDKAPSGRLYLDGNISVDED
;
A
#
# COMPACT_ATOMS: atom_id res chain seq x y z
N ALA A 1 -1.25 20.19 8.12
CA ALA A 1 -1.78 21.35 7.41
C ALA A 1 -2.37 22.39 8.38
N GLU A 2 -3.27 21.99 9.25
CA GLU A 2 -3.90 22.87 10.23
C GLU A 2 -2.88 23.56 11.15
N LYS A 3 -1.93 22.79 11.72
CA LYS A 3 -0.86 23.32 12.57
C LYS A 3 0.05 24.34 11.87
N THR A 4 0.16 24.26 10.56
CA THR A 4 1.01 25.13 9.72
C THR A 4 0.22 26.18 8.96
N GLY A 5 -1.10 26.25 9.16
CA GLY A 5 -1.99 27.20 8.49
C GLY A 5 -2.07 26.99 6.99
N ARG A 6 -1.98 25.71 6.53
CA ARG A 6 -2.08 25.36 5.11
C ARG A 6 -3.45 24.81 4.78
N GLN A 7 -3.90 25.05 3.56
CA GLN A 7 -5.07 24.40 2.98
C GLN A 7 -4.68 23.03 2.41
N ILE A 8 -5.64 22.12 2.36
CA ILE A 8 -5.47 20.78 1.80
C ILE A 8 -6.20 20.69 0.48
N SER A 9 -5.56 20.09 -0.52
CA SER A 9 -6.22 19.72 -1.76
C SER A 9 -5.97 18.26 -2.09
N LEU A 10 -7.03 17.53 -2.48
CA LEU A 10 -6.96 16.13 -2.84
C LEU A 10 -6.75 15.99 -4.35
N VAL A 11 -5.76 15.17 -4.75
CA VAL A 11 -5.40 14.98 -6.15
C VAL A 11 -5.39 13.49 -6.49
N GLY A 12 -6.31 13.09 -7.36
CA GLY A 12 -6.53 11.72 -7.77
C GLY A 12 -7.85 11.14 -7.28
N ARG A 13 -8.50 10.37 -8.16
CA ARG A 13 -9.86 9.83 -7.94
C ARG A 13 -10.00 8.99 -6.67
N SER A 14 -9.00 8.16 -6.36
CA SER A 14 -9.04 7.32 -5.16
C SER A 14 -8.95 8.13 -3.88
N MET A 15 -8.19 9.24 -3.85
CA MET A 15 -8.14 10.13 -2.68
C MET A 15 -9.52 10.71 -2.36
N HIS A 16 -10.23 11.22 -3.36
CA HIS A 16 -11.59 11.72 -3.17
C HIS A 16 -12.57 10.63 -2.69
N ARG A 17 -12.44 9.41 -3.22
CA ARG A 17 -13.30 8.27 -2.80
C ARG A 17 -13.05 7.88 -1.35
N ILE A 18 -11.78 7.74 -0.95
CA ILE A 18 -11.41 7.40 0.42
C ILE A 18 -11.84 8.51 1.39
N TYR A 19 -11.58 9.78 1.04
CA TYR A 19 -12.02 10.92 1.84
C TYR A 19 -13.52 10.90 2.06
N LYS A 20 -14.31 10.73 0.99
CA LYS A 20 -15.77 10.66 1.06
C LYS A 20 -16.25 9.52 1.95
N ALA A 21 -15.68 8.33 1.79
CA ALA A 21 -16.02 7.16 2.59
C ALA A 21 -15.68 7.39 4.08
N ALA A 22 -14.48 7.87 4.38
CA ALA A 22 -14.05 8.17 5.74
C ALA A 22 -14.96 9.22 6.41
N LYS A 23 -15.35 10.25 5.66
CA LYS A 23 -16.28 11.27 6.15
C LYS A 23 -17.67 10.68 6.44
N GLN A 24 -18.20 9.84 5.56
CA GLN A 24 -19.48 9.15 5.77
C GLN A 24 -19.43 8.20 6.98
N CYS A 25 -18.31 7.55 7.23
CA CYS A 25 -18.10 6.71 8.41
C CYS A 25 -17.81 7.51 9.69
N GLY A 26 -17.75 8.85 9.62
CA GLY A 26 -17.57 9.71 10.79
C GLY A 26 -16.12 9.84 11.29
N TYR A 27 -15.12 9.39 10.52
CA TYR A 27 -13.71 9.48 10.91
C TYR A 27 -13.11 10.87 10.78
N LEU A 28 -13.56 11.68 9.84
CA LEU A 28 -12.98 12.99 9.52
C LEU A 28 -13.82 14.13 10.12
N LYS A 29 -14.11 14.01 11.42
CA LYS A 29 -14.77 15.09 12.17
C LYS A 29 -13.75 16.15 12.54
N ASN A 30 -14.10 17.42 12.42
CA ASN A 30 -13.27 18.56 12.84
C ASN A 30 -11.93 18.72 12.11
N ILE A 31 -11.87 18.34 10.84
CA ILE A 31 -10.72 18.65 9.97
C ILE A 31 -11.06 19.78 9.00
N ILE A 32 -10.02 20.46 8.51
CA ILE A 32 -10.16 21.43 7.42
C ILE A 32 -10.70 20.71 6.18
N GLU A 33 -11.80 21.21 5.61
CA GLU A 33 -12.35 20.66 4.36
C GLU A 33 -11.34 20.87 3.23
N PRO A 34 -10.99 19.80 2.50
CA PRO A 34 -10.14 19.93 1.32
C PRO A 34 -10.82 20.77 0.24
N ILE A 35 -10.04 21.62 -0.39
CA ILE A 35 -10.47 22.44 -1.53
C ILE A 35 -10.19 21.72 -2.87
N ASP A 36 -10.92 22.12 -3.92
CA ASP A 36 -10.68 21.60 -5.28
C ASP A 36 -9.28 22.03 -5.79
N SER A 37 -8.61 21.17 -6.56
CA SER A 37 -7.27 21.45 -7.09
C SER A 37 -7.23 22.68 -8.01
N ARG A 38 -8.33 23.01 -8.66
CA ARG A 38 -8.45 24.24 -9.47
C ARG A 38 -8.53 25.48 -8.59
N GLU A 39 -9.21 25.39 -7.46
CA GLU A 39 -9.30 26.48 -6.49
C GLU A 39 -7.97 26.68 -5.78
N ALA A 40 -7.22 25.61 -5.53
CA ALA A 40 -5.92 25.64 -4.90
C ALA A 40 -4.90 26.54 -5.62
N LYS A 41 -5.05 26.75 -6.94
CA LYS A 41 -4.21 27.66 -7.72
C LYS A 41 -4.26 29.13 -7.28
N ASN A 42 -5.31 29.52 -6.58
CA ASN A 42 -5.51 30.89 -6.09
C ASN A 42 -4.79 31.16 -4.75
N PHE A 43 -4.22 30.11 -4.15
CA PHE A 43 -3.45 30.24 -2.92
C PHE A 43 -1.96 30.34 -3.21
N SER A 44 -1.23 31.03 -2.36
CA SER A 44 0.23 31.00 -2.43
C SER A 44 0.75 29.59 -2.12
N ARG A 45 1.82 29.17 -2.78
CA ARG A 45 2.33 27.79 -2.77
C ARG A 45 2.64 27.26 -1.39
N GLU A 46 3.24 28.09 -0.54
CA GLU A 46 3.57 27.76 0.85
C GLU A 46 2.33 27.55 1.74
N LYS A 47 1.14 27.88 1.23
CA LYS A 47 -0.15 27.73 1.93
C LYS A 47 -0.96 26.51 1.49
N ILE A 48 -0.43 25.69 0.60
CA ILE A 48 -1.13 24.50 0.07
C ILE A 48 -0.35 23.22 0.39
N VAL A 49 -1.11 22.18 0.77
CA VAL A 49 -0.64 20.79 0.83
C VAL A 49 -1.50 19.96 -0.13
N TYR A 50 -0.89 19.33 -1.09
CA TYR A 50 -1.56 18.38 -1.98
C TYR A 50 -1.40 16.96 -1.47
N LEU A 51 -2.52 16.23 -1.29
CA LEU A 51 -2.52 14.79 -1.04
C LEU A 51 -2.77 14.07 -2.36
N CYS A 52 -1.74 13.43 -2.88
CA CYS A 52 -1.72 12.88 -4.24
C CYS A 52 -1.72 11.35 -4.25
N THR A 53 -2.33 10.78 -5.29
CA THR A 53 -2.12 9.36 -5.65
C THR A 53 -0.89 9.20 -6.53
N GLY A 54 -0.40 7.96 -6.69
CA GLY A 54 0.73 7.68 -7.60
C GLY A 54 2.04 7.46 -6.87
N SER A 55 2.01 7.02 -5.61
CA SER A 55 3.20 6.76 -4.78
C SER A 55 4.04 5.57 -5.24
N GLN A 56 3.54 4.75 -6.16
CA GLN A 56 4.24 3.59 -6.72
C GLN A 56 4.70 3.83 -8.19
N GLY A 57 4.69 5.06 -8.64
CA GLY A 57 5.08 5.40 -10.01
C GLY A 57 4.10 4.92 -11.07
N GLU A 58 2.81 4.80 -10.72
CA GLU A 58 1.76 4.40 -11.66
C GLU A 58 1.66 5.41 -12.81
N PRO A 59 1.69 4.95 -14.08
CA PRO A 59 1.73 5.87 -15.24
C PRO A 59 0.59 6.88 -15.30
N MET A 60 -0.60 6.49 -14.83
CA MET A 60 -1.79 7.35 -14.78
C MET A 60 -1.99 8.00 -13.39
N GLY A 61 -1.10 7.76 -12.46
CA GLY A 61 -1.13 8.35 -11.12
C GLY A 61 -0.95 9.87 -11.15
N ALA A 62 -1.56 10.57 -10.21
CA ALA A 62 -1.45 12.03 -10.15
C ALA A 62 0.01 12.47 -10.01
N MET A 63 0.79 11.82 -9.17
CA MET A 63 2.19 12.17 -8.92
C MET A 63 3.06 12.02 -10.18
N MET A 64 2.86 10.96 -10.98
CA MET A 64 3.57 10.79 -12.25
C MET A 64 3.25 11.92 -13.24
N ARG A 65 1.99 12.35 -13.32
CA ARG A 65 1.58 13.47 -14.18
C ARG A 65 2.14 14.80 -13.69
N ILE A 66 2.20 15.01 -12.37
CA ILE A 66 2.80 16.21 -11.75
C ILE A 66 4.31 16.25 -12.07
N SER A 67 5.02 15.15 -11.83
CA SER A 67 6.47 15.08 -12.07
C SER A 67 6.88 15.22 -13.55
N ASN A 68 5.95 15.02 -14.48
CA ASN A 68 6.17 15.26 -15.90
C ASN A 68 5.58 16.62 -16.36
N SER A 69 5.14 17.46 -15.43
CA SER A 69 4.52 18.78 -15.71
C SER A 69 3.29 18.73 -16.65
N ILE A 70 2.56 17.60 -16.66
CA ILE A 70 1.34 17.39 -17.49
C ILE A 70 0.05 17.31 -16.68
N HIS A 71 0.11 17.58 -15.37
CA HIS A 71 -1.11 17.65 -14.57
C HIS A 71 -1.83 18.98 -14.84
N PRO A 72 -3.15 19.00 -15.08
CA PRO A 72 -3.86 20.22 -15.51
C PRO A 72 -3.95 21.28 -14.42
N ASP A 73 -3.89 20.89 -13.16
CA ASP A 73 -4.23 21.78 -12.05
C ASP A 73 -3.10 21.91 -11.00
N VAL A 74 -2.15 20.99 -10.96
CA VAL A 74 -1.09 21.00 -9.95
C VAL A 74 0.26 21.12 -10.62
N PHE A 75 1.01 22.13 -10.19
CA PHE A 75 2.37 22.40 -10.63
C PHE A 75 3.27 22.50 -9.42
N ILE A 76 4.43 21.91 -9.51
CA ILE A 76 5.49 21.98 -8.51
C ILE A 76 6.77 22.53 -9.16
N GLU A 77 7.56 23.23 -8.39
CA GLU A 77 8.80 23.84 -8.89
C GLU A 77 9.89 23.83 -7.82
N LYS A 78 11.08 24.26 -8.20
CA LYS A 78 12.23 24.33 -7.29
C LYS A 78 11.87 25.00 -5.97
N GLY A 79 12.20 24.32 -4.87
CA GLY A 79 11.88 24.77 -3.50
C GLY A 79 10.63 24.13 -2.91
N ASP A 80 9.87 23.35 -3.70
CA ASP A 80 8.83 22.46 -3.16
C ASP A 80 9.43 21.18 -2.65
N ALA A 81 8.67 20.48 -1.78
CA ALA A 81 9.00 19.16 -1.28
C ALA A 81 7.89 18.16 -1.61
N VAL A 82 8.27 16.94 -1.96
CA VAL A 82 7.38 15.80 -2.15
C VAL A 82 7.72 14.73 -1.13
N ILE A 83 6.73 14.38 -0.29
CA ILE A 83 6.87 13.37 0.75
C ILE A 83 6.20 12.07 0.27
N PHE A 84 6.98 11.01 0.13
CA PHE A 84 6.48 9.66 -0.16
C PHE A 84 6.20 8.92 1.14
N SER A 85 4.99 9.08 1.67
CA SER A 85 4.50 8.35 2.85
C SER A 85 4.04 6.93 2.45
N SER A 86 4.94 6.19 1.80
CA SER A 86 4.67 4.84 1.29
C SER A 86 5.98 4.07 1.13
N LYS A 87 5.92 2.77 1.38
CA LYS A 87 7.04 1.87 1.08
C LYS A 87 7.07 1.53 -0.40
N ILE A 88 8.27 1.33 -0.94
CA ILE A 88 8.45 0.84 -2.30
C ILE A 88 7.99 -0.62 -2.36
N ILE A 89 7.00 -0.91 -3.19
CA ILE A 89 6.54 -2.29 -3.44
C ILE A 89 7.54 -2.96 -4.39
N PRO A 90 8.05 -4.16 -4.06
CA PRO A 90 8.95 -4.89 -4.95
C PRO A 90 8.41 -5.02 -6.38
N GLY A 91 9.26 -4.69 -7.36
CA GLY A 91 8.90 -4.64 -8.78
C GLY A 91 8.52 -3.25 -9.30
N ASN A 92 8.30 -2.27 -8.44
CA ASN A 92 8.00 -0.89 -8.83
C ASN A 92 9.24 0.04 -8.79
N GLU A 93 10.40 -0.47 -8.37
CA GLU A 93 11.61 0.32 -8.10
C GLU A 93 11.99 1.19 -9.29
N LYS A 94 12.06 0.61 -10.49
CA LYS A 94 12.45 1.35 -11.72
C LYS A 94 11.49 2.49 -12.04
N LYS A 95 10.19 2.29 -11.84
CA LYS A 95 9.18 3.33 -12.10
C LYS A 95 9.29 4.45 -11.07
N LEU A 96 9.49 4.08 -9.82
CA LEU A 96 9.58 5.04 -8.72
C LEU A 96 10.88 5.83 -8.80
N TYR A 97 12.02 5.19 -9.09
CA TYR A 97 13.28 5.91 -9.31
C TYR A 97 13.21 6.89 -10.49
N LYS A 98 12.49 6.53 -11.56
CA LYS A 98 12.23 7.47 -12.65
C LYS A 98 11.44 8.69 -12.16
N LEU A 99 10.41 8.47 -11.35
CA LEU A 99 9.61 9.53 -10.75
C LEU A 99 10.46 10.43 -9.85
N HIS A 100 11.25 9.85 -8.94
CA HIS A 100 12.15 10.58 -8.05
C HIS A 100 13.18 11.39 -8.84
N ASN A 101 13.80 10.79 -9.87
CA ASN A 101 14.76 11.46 -10.71
C ASN A 101 14.18 12.67 -11.44
N ASN A 102 12.94 12.59 -11.93
CA ASN A 102 12.28 13.74 -12.54
C ASN A 102 12.13 14.88 -11.52
N LEU A 103 11.65 14.58 -10.31
CA LEU A 103 11.48 15.56 -9.25
C LEU A 103 12.80 16.23 -8.86
N VAL A 104 13.83 15.42 -8.60
CA VAL A 104 15.16 15.92 -8.21
C VAL A 104 15.79 16.78 -9.32
N LYS A 105 15.63 16.38 -10.59
CA LYS A 105 16.10 17.14 -11.75
C LYS A 105 15.49 18.54 -11.82
N ASP A 106 14.22 18.67 -11.41
CA ASP A 106 13.51 19.95 -11.38
C ASP A 106 13.76 20.73 -10.06
N GLY A 107 14.68 20.23 -9.21
CA GLY A 107 15.06 20.89 -7.97
C GLY A 107 14.02 20.74 -6.83
N ILE A 108 13.17 19.74 -6.93
CA ILE A 108 12.18 19.38 -5.90
C ILE A 108 12.87 18.51 -4.84
N GLU A 109 12.62 18.80 -3.58
CA GLU A 109 13.07 17.95 -2.48
C GLU A 109 12.22 16.69 -2.41
N VAL A 110 12.88 15.53 -2.38
CA VAL A 110 12.21 14.21 -2.26
C VAL A 110 12.49 13.63 -0.88
N ILE A 111 11.45 13.43 -0.10
CA ILE A 111 11.51 12.85 1.25
C ILE A 111 10.82 11.48 1.20
N SER A 112 11.52 10.44 1.65
CA SER A 112 11.02 9.06 1.67
C SER A 112 11.39 8.37 2.98
N GLU A 113 10.95 7.10 3.15
CA GLU A 113 11.30 6.28 4.32
C GLU A 113 12.81 6.08 4.50
N ASP A 114 13.60 6.25 3.43
CA ASP A 114 15.06 6.12 3.49
C ASP A 114 15.73 7.35 4.12
N SER A 115 15.07 8.51 4.09
CA SER A 115 15.61 9.77 4.60
C SER A 115 14.98 10.22 5.93
N GLU A 116 13.69 9.95 6.10
CA GLU A 116 12.92 10.44 7.25
C GLU A 116 11.84 9.43 7.67
N PHE A 117 11.41 9.51 8.93
CA PHE A 117 10.29 8.68 9.41
C PHE A 117 8.95 9.21 8.90
N VAL A 118 8.62 8.89 7.66
CA VAL A 118 7.40 9.34 6.96
C VAL A 118 6.43 8.22 6.62
N HIS A 119 6.78 6.96 6.89
CA HIS A 119 5.94 5.80 6.61
C HIS A 119 5.94 4.80 7.76
N VAL A 120 4.78 4.18 7.97
CA VAL A 120 4.59 3.05 8.88
C VAL A 120 3.99 1.90 8.07
N SER A 121 4.57 0.70 8.21
CA SER A 121 4.05 -0.49 7.52
C SER A 121 2.59 -0.74 7.85
N GLY A 122 1.79 -1.09 6.83
CA GLY A 122 0.43 -1.58 7.01
C GLY A 122 0.36 -3.08 7.35
N HIS A 123 1.49 -3.79 7.29
CA HIS A 123 1.57 -5.18 7.74
C HIS A 123 1.77 -5.23 9.25
N PRO A 124 1.10 -6.16 9.96
CA PRO A 124 1.26 -6.33 11.39
C PRO A 124 2.69 -6.79 11.73
N ASN A 125 3.20 -6.33 12.85
CA ASN A 125 4.40 -6.87 13.46
C ASN A 125 4.08 -8.11 14.32
N ARG A 126 5.10 -8.72 14.95
CA ARG A 126 4.89 -9.92 15.77
C ARG A 126 4.02 -9.67 17.00
N GLU A 127 4.08 -8.50 17.61
CA GLU A 127 3.27 -8.14 18.77
C GLU A 127 1.79 -7.97 18.38
N ASP A 128 1.52 -7.30 17.25
CA ASP A 128 0.16 -7.17 16.72
C ASP A 128 -0.44 -8.56 16.39
N LEU A 129 0.37 -9.48 15.84
CA LEU A 129 -0.07 -10.85 15.58
C LEU A 129 -0.34 -11.61 16.88
N LYS A 130 0.47 -11.40 17.91
CA LYS A 130 0.28 -12.00 19.24
C LYS A 130 -1.04 -11.55 19.82
N ASP A 131 -1.30 -10.26 19.84
CA ASP A 131 -2.57 -9.71 20.34
C ASP A 131 -3.76 -10.28 19.56
N MET A 132 -3.66 -10.38 18.22
CA MET A 132 -4.70 -10.97 17.39
C MET A 132 -4.93 -12.45 17.76
N TYR A 133 -3.88 -13.22 18.00
CA TYR A 133 -3.99 -14.62 18.38
C TYR A 133 -4.60 -14.78 19.79
N ASP A 134 -4.22 -13.92 20.71
CA ASP A 134 -4.79 -13.89 22.06
C ASP A 134 -6.29 -13.56 22.05
N TRP A 135 -6.73 -12.69 21.16
CA TRP A 135 -8.14 -12.33 21.01
C TRP A 135 -8.96 -13.42 20.31
N VAL A 136 -8.43 -13.96 19.20
CA VAL A 136 -9.15 -14.92 18.35
C VAL A 136 -9.04 -16.35 18.87
N LYS A 137 -7.89 -16.70 19.50
CA LYS A 137 -7.56 -18.07 19.96
C LYS A 137 -7.79 -19.11 18.87
N PRO A 138 -7.09 -18.97 17.71
CA PRO A 138 -7.38 -19.80 16.55
C PRO A 138 -7.01 -21.26 16.82
N LYS A 139 -7.85 -22.18 16.38
CA LYS A 139 -7.55 -23.62 16.41
C LYS A 139 -6.64 -24.02 15.26
N CYS A 140 -6.73 -23.31 14.15
CA CYS A 140 -5.93 -23.55 12.95
C CYS A 140 -5.41 -22.20 12.39
N VAL A 141 -4.17 -22.21 11.93
CA VAL A 141 -3.54 -21.06 11.23
C VAL A 141 -2.95 -21.56 9.94
N ILE A 142 -3.28 -20.89 8.87
CA ILE A 142 -2.77 -21.14 7.51
C ILE A 142 -2.18 -19.83 7.00
N PRO A 143 -0.85 -19.64 7.04
CA PRO A 143 -0.23 -18.46 6.47
C PRO A 143 -0.42 -18.41 4.97
N VAL A 144 -0.70 -17.21 4.45
CA VAL A 144 -0.84 -16.93 3.02
C VAL A 144 -0.16 -15.62 2.66
N HIS A 145 0.03 -15.35 1.38
CA HIS A 145 0.56 -14.07 0.90
C HIS A 145 2.00 -13.79 1.34
N GLY A 146 2.91 -14.66 0.97
CA GLY A 146 4.34 -14.47 1.25
C GLY A 146 5.18 -15.51 0.53
N GLU A 147 6.49 -15.38 0.61
CA GLU A 147 7.44 -16.39 0.17
C GLU A 147 7.51 -17.53 1.19
N HIS A 148 8.05 -18.67 0.80
CA HIS A 148 8.17 -19.86 1.63
C HIS A 148 8.80 -19.57 3.00
N ARG A 149 9.87 -18.78 3.04
CA ARG A 149 10.52 -18.35 4.29
C ARG A 149 9.57 -17.61 5.24
N HIS A 150 8.71 -16.76 4.70
CA HIS A 150 7.71 -16.01 5.50
C HIS A 150 6.64 -16.94 6.06
N MET A 151 6.23 -17.96 5.27
CA MET A 151 5.27 -18.97 5.72
C MET A 151 5.86 -19.80 6.87
N ILE A 152 7.11 -20.23 6.75
CA ILE A 152 7.80 -21.00 7.81
C ILE A 152 7.89 -20.18 9.10
N GLU A 153 8.30 -18.92 9.02
CA GLU A 153 8.39 -18.04 10.19
C GLU A 153 7.03 -17.85 10.87
N HIS A 154 5.97 -17.69 10.09
CA HIS A 154 4.61 -17.55 10.64
C HIS A 154 4.14 -18.87 11.28
N ILE A 155 4.44 -20.02 10.69
CA ILE A 155 4.16 -21.34 11.29
C ILE A 155 4.91 -21.52 12.62
N ASN A 156 6.18 -21.13 12.68
CA ASN A 156 6.97 -21.19 13.92
C ASN A 156 6.36 -20.29 14.99
N PHE A 157 6.00 -19.08 14.62
CA PHE A 157 5.30 -18.16 15.52
C PHE A 157 3.96 -18.73 16.01
N ALA A 158 3.16 -19.34 15.13
CA ALA A 158 1.90 -19.98 15.53
C ALA A 158 2.12 -21.12 16.51
N LYS A 159 3.22 -21.90 16.37
CA LYS A 159 3.62 -22.94 17.35
C LYS A 159 4.03 -22.34 18.68
N GLU A 160 4.81 -21.24 18.68
CA GLU A 160 5.15 -20.49 19.91
C GLU A 160 3.90 -20.02 20.64
N MET A 161 2.90 -19.57 19.88
CA MET A 161 1.58 -19.16 20.41
C MET A 161 0.64 -20.34 20.74
N GLN A 162 1.16 -21.58 20.69
CA GLN A 162 0.43 -22.81 21.03
C GLN A 162 -0.82 -23.06 20.20
N VAL A 163 -0.84 -22.60 18.94
CA VAL A 163 -1.92 -22.92 18.01
C VAL A 163 -1.92 -24.43 17.74
N PRO A 164 -3.07 -25.14 17.92
CA PRO A 164 -3.10 -26.60 17.76
C PRO A 164 -2.72 -27.11 16.37
N PHE A 165 -3.17 -26.40 15.31
CA PHE A 165 -2.97 -26.83 13.93
C PHE A 165 -2.39 -25.70 13.06
N PRO A 166 -1.09 -25.40 13.15
CA PRO A 166 -0.42 -24.52 12.21
C PRO A 166 -0.07 -25.35 10.94
N ILE A 167 -0.72 -25.04 9.82
CA ILE A 167 -0.61 -25.77 8.57
C ILE A 167 0.15 -24.93 7.55
N GLN A 168 1.27 -25.44 7.06
CA GLN A 168 1.95 -24.87 5.93
C GLN A 168 1.33 -25.39 4.64
N VAL A 169 1.05 -24.50 3.70
CA VAL A 169 0.46 -24.81 2.40
C VAL A 169 1.26 -24.19 1.26
N GLU A 170 1.08 -24.74 0.09
CA GLU A 170 1.58 -24.24 -1.18
C GLU A 170 0.41 -23.85 -2.10
N ASN A 171 0.71 -23.16 -3.19
CA ASN A 171 -0.30 -22.88 -4.20
C ASN A 171 -0.88 -24.18 -4.76
N GLY A 172 -2.21 -24.24 -4.84
CA GLY A 172 -2.94 -25.42 -5.29
C GLY A 172 -3.35 -26.38 -4.17
N ASP A 173 -2.76 -26.31 -2.98
CA ASP A 173 -3.17 -27.18 -1.87
C ASP A 173 -4.62 -26.91 -1.44
N ILE A 174 -5.39 -27.98 -1.32
CA ILE A 174 -6.77 -27.95 -0.86
C ILE A 174 -6.78 -28.39 0.61
N VAL A 175 -7.14 -27.49 1.51
CA VAL A 175 -7.18 -27.75 2.94
C VAL A 175 -8.63 -28.04 3.36
N LYS A 176 -8.83 -29.19 3.99
CA LYS A 176 -10.11 -29.57 4.59
C LYS A 176 -10.22 -28.97 5.99
N LEU A 177 -11.20 -28.10 6.18
CA LEU A 177 -11.56 -27.50 7.47
C LEU A 177 -12.99 -27.93 7.82
N SER A 178 -13.14 -29.04 8.51
CA SER A 178 -14.47 -29.53 8.93
C SER A 178 -14.62 -29.48 10.44
N PRO A 179 -15.77 -29.06 10.98
CA PRO A 179 -16.03 -29.09 12.41
C PRO A 179 -15.87 -30.51 12.97
N GLY A 180 -15.14 -30.66 14.08
CA GLY A 180 -14.94 -31.95 14.75
C GLY A 180 -13.85 -32.85 14.16
N THR A 181 -13.16 -32.44 13.10
CA THR A 181 -11.99 -33.13 12.53
C THR A 181 -10.75 -32.25 12.59
N ASN A 182 -9.58 -32.88 12.55
CA ASN A 182 -8.33 -32.12 12.43
C ASN A 182 -8.21 -31.55 11.01
N PRO A 183 -7.78 -30.29 10.87
CA PRO A 183 -7.46 -29.74 9.57
C PRO A 183 -6.32 -30.49 8.90
N GLU A 184 -6.44 -30.74 7.59
CA GLU A 184 -5.44 -31.50 6.82
C GLU A 184 -5.36 -30.95 5.37
N VAL A 185 -4.19 -31.07 4.75
CA VAL A 185 -4.08 -30.91 3.29
C VAL A 185 -4.70 -32.17 2.69
N TYR A 186 -5.82 -32.01 2.02
CA TYR A 186 -6.67 -33.11 1.54
C TYR A 186 -6.38 -33.49 0.09
N ASP A 187 -6.09 -32.48 -0.75
CA ASP A 187 -5.94 -32.66 -2.20
C ASP A 187 -5.11 -31.50 -2.77
N LYS A 188 -4.77 -31.57 -4.04
CA LYS A 188 -4.01 -30.53 -4.75
C LYS A 188 -4.67 -30.22 -6.10
N ALA A 189 -5.05 -28.97 -6.30
CA ALA A 189 -5.48 -28.46 -7.59
C ALA A 189 -4.26 -28.14 -8.48
N PRO A 190 -4.37 -28.21 -9.82
CA PRO A 190 -3.34 -27.68 -10.70
C PRO A 190 -3.01 -26.22 -10.34
N SER A 191 -1.74 -25.93 -10.20
CA SER A 191 -1.25 -24.58 -9.91
C SER A 191 0.02 -24.33 -10.71
N GLY A 192 0.24 -23.08 -11.10
CA GLY A 192 1.39 -22.67 -11.90
C GLY A 192 1.26 -21.23 -12.30
N ARG A 193 2.16 -20.77 -13.14
CA ARG A 193 2.09 -19.44 -13.76
C ARG A 193 1.72 -19.61 -15.23
N LEU A 194 0.73 -18.83 -15.63
CA LEU A 194 0.38 -18.66 -17.03
C LEU A 194 0.90 -17.31 -17.49
N TYR A 195 1.64 -17.31 -18.57
CA TYR A 195 2.09 -16.08 -19.22
C TYR A 195 1.17 -15.77 -20.39
N LEU A 196 0.88 -14.50 -20.60
CA LEU A 196 0.11 -14.04 -21.74
C LEU A 196 1.08 -13.58 -22.83
N ASP A 197 1.12 -14.31 -23.93
CA ASP A 197 1.84 -13.91 -25.15
C ASP A 197 0.81 -13.52 -26.23
N GLY A 198 0.61 -12.23 -26.40
CA GLY A 198 -0.49 -11.71 -27.21
C GLY A 198 -1.85 -12.10 -26.64
N ASN A 199 -2.57 -13.01 -27.33
CA ASN A 199 -3.87 -13.56 -26.90
C ASN A 199 -3.78 -15.05 -26.49
N ILE A 200 -2.59 -15.60 -26.35
CA ILE A 200 -2.35 -17.01 -26.04
C ILE A 200 -1.79 -17.11 -24.62
N SER A 201 -2.37 -18.00 -23.82
CA SER A 201 -1.80 -18.36 -22.52
C SER A 201 -0.80 -19.50 -22.71
N VAL A 202 0.40 -19.35 -22.17
CA VAL A 202 1.48 -20.34 -22.18
C VAL A 202 1.88 -20.68 -20.76
N ASP A 203 2.15 -21.96 -20.51
CA ASP A 203 2.67 -22.42 -19.23
C ASP A 203 4.15 -22.02 -19.08
N GLU A 204 4.60 -21.93 -17.85
CA GLU A 204 6.03 -21.84 -17.51
C GLU A 204 6.60 -23.25 -17.57
N ASP A 205 7.39 -23.59 -18.63
CA ASP A 205 8.17 -24.83 -18.72
C ASP A 205 9.48 -24.74 -17.91
#